data_edafb35ec69d60f1be50aba6ba60e46d
#
_entry.id   edafb35ec69d60f1be50aba6ba60e46d
#
_cell.length_a   1.000
_cell.length_b   1.000
_cell.length_c   1.000
_cell.angle_alpha   90.00
_cell.angle_beta   90.00
_cell.angle_gamma   90.00
#
_symmetry.space_group_name_H-M   'P 1'
#
loop_
_entity.id
_entity.type
_entity.pdbx_description
1 polymer ?
#
loop_
_entity_poly.entity_id
_entity_poly.type
_entity_poly.pdbx_seq_one_letter_code
_entity_poly.pdbx_strand_id
1 'polypeptide(L)'
;MGSGHQIITLAGILLLSFLFLTVNKNNSERASSLYKSGSVIDANGVAQSIIDEIQCKAFDENTITKSVWSSDSLTTPNSLGPETGETQNTQFDDVDDYNNYSTVITVGNYGDFNIHTSIKYVMNMSPDNISNSQTYSKRIEVAVTNFSYPDTLKYYHVISY
;
A
#
# COMPACT_ATOMS: atom_id res chain seq x y z
N MET A 1 -12.30 6.35 67.60
CA MET A 1 -11.45 5.56 66.62
C MET A 1 -12.21 5.52 65.32
N GLY A 2 -11.85 6.29 64.33
CA GLY A 2 -12.48 5.92 63.11
C GLY A 2 -12.31 6.77 61.86
N SER A 3 -12.47 8.06 61.94
CA SER A 3 -12.49 8.86 60.66
C SER A 3 -11.16 8.94 59.94
N GLY A 4 -10.05 9.01 60.66
CA GLY A 4 -8.72 9.07 60.05
C GLY A 4 -8.32 7.82 59.29
N HIS A 5 -8.59 6.64 59.88
CA HIS A 5 -8.30 5.35 59.22
C HIS A 5 -9.19 5.12 57.99
N GLN A 6 -10.45 5.52 58.06
CA GLN A 6 -11.36 5.43 56.89
C GLN A 6 -10.92 6.35 55.73
N ILE A 7 -10.42 7.55 56.02
CA ILE A 7 -9.91 8.47 54.99
C ILE A 7 -8.66 7.91 54.35
N ILE A 8 -7.73 7.32 55.11
CA ILE A 8 -6.50 6.72 54.59
C ILE A 8 -6.81 5.50 53.72
N THR A 9 -7.75 4.63 54.14
CA THR A 9 -8.16 3.46 53.34
C THR A 9 -8.85 3.89 52.03
N LEU A 10 -9.74 4.88 52.08
CA LEU A 10 -10.36 5.44 50.90
C LEU A 10 -9.34 6.03 49.93
N ALA A 11 -8.39 6.82 50.45
CA ALA A 11 -7.32 7.39 49.63
C ALA A 11 -6.44 6.27 49.00
N GLY A 12 -6.13 5.22 49.73
CA GLY A 12 -5.40 4.08 49.22
C GLY A 12 -6.13 3.33 48.10
N ILE A 13 -7.44 3.12 48.27
CA ILE A 13 -8.28 2.48 47.23
C ILE A 13 -8.34 3.37 45.98
N LEU A 14 -8.50 4.69 46.11
CA LEU A 14 -8.51 5.61 44.99
C LEU A 14 -7.16 5.61 44.24
N LEU A 15 -6.04 5.62 44.94
CA LEU A 15 -4.71 5.55 44.33
C LEU A 15 -4.50 4.22 43.57
N LEU A 16 -4.89 3.09 44.17
CA LEU A 16 -4.81 1.78 43.53
C LEU A 16 -5.69 1.72 42.28
N SER A 17 -6.91 2.24 42.35
CA SER A 17 -7.82 2.31 41.20
C SER A 17 -7.24 3.15 40.07
N PHE A 18 -6.64 4.30 40.40
CA PHE A 18 -5.99 5.17 39.44
C PHE A 18 -4.79 4.49 38.76
N LEU A 19 -3.93 3.82 39.55
CA LEU A 19 -2.80 3.07 39.04
C LEU A 19 -3.28 1.92 38.12
N PHE A 20 -4.29 1.18 38.53
CA PHE A 20 -4.88 0.10 37.71
C PHE A 20 -5.41 0.61 36.38
N LEU A 21 -6.15 1.70 36.37
CA LEU A 21 -6.67 2.32 35.15
C LEU A 21 -5.55 2.80 34.25
N THR A 22 -4.50 3.39 34.82
CA THR A 22 -3.34 3.87 34.04
C THR A 22 -2.58 2.71 33.40
N VAL A 23 -2.36 1.62 34.14
CA VAL A 23 -1.68 0.42 33.61
C VAL A 23 -2.51 -0.21 32.50
N ASN A 24 -3.83 -0.37 32.70
CA ASN A 24 -4.71 -0.92 31.66
C ASN A 24 -4.73 -0.06 30.40
N LYS A 25 -4.82 1.27 30.53
CA LYS A 25 -4.76 2.20 29.40
C LYS A 25 -3.45 2.03 28.64
N ASN A 26 -2.32 2.06 29.33
CA ASN A 26 -1.00 1.90 28.70
C ASN A 26 -0.86 0.54 27.98
N ASN A 27 -1.37 -0.54 28.55
CA ASN A 27 -1.34 -1.85 27.92
C ASN A 27 -2.20 -1.89 26.66
N SER A 28 -3.38 -1.29 26.68
CA SER A 28 -4.27 -1.19 25.52
C SER A 28 -3.66 -0.36 24.39
N GLU A 29 -3.05 0.77 24.72
CA GLU A 29 -2.35 1.62 23.74
C GLU A 29 -1.17 0.90 23.10
N ARG A 30 -0.37 0.17 23.89
CA ARG A 30 0.75 -0.64 23.38
C ARG A 30 0.25 -1.75 22.45
N ALA A 31 -0.79 -2.47 22.83
CA ALA A 31 -1.38 -3.52 21.99
C ALA A 31 -1.88 -2.97 20.66
N SER A 32 -2.58 -1.83 20.68
CA SER A 32 -3.05 -1.15 19.49
C SER A 32 -1.88 -0.69 18.59
N SER A 33 -0.83 -0.14 19.19
CA SER A 33 0.36 0.28 18.45
C SER A 33 1.09 -0.88 17.79
N LEU A 34 1.24 -2.02 18.49
CA LEU A 34 1.85 -3.23 17.95
C LEU A 34 1.02 -3.80 16.79
N TYR A 35 -0.29 -3.84 16.94
CA TYR A 35 -1.19 -4.29 15.88
C TYR A 35 -1.08 -3.41 14.63
N LYS A 36 -1.11 -2.10 14.82
CA LYS A 36 -0.94 -1.14 13.72
C LYS A 36 0.41 -1.30 13.02
N SER A 37 1.49 -1.44 13.80
CA SER A 37 2.84 -1.62 13.24
C SER A 37 2.96 -2.93 12.45
N GLY A 38 2.38 -4.02 12.95
CA GLY A 38 2.33 -5.30 12.24
C GLY A 38 1.55 -5.19 10.93
N SER A 39 0.38 -4.54 10.95
CA SER A 39 -0.41 -4.30 9.74
C SER A 39 0.33 -3.47 8.68
N VAL A 40 1.15 -2.48 9.08
CA VAL A 40 1.98 -1.71 8.14
C VAL A 40 3.09 -2.56 7.53
N ILE A 41 3.68 -3.48 8.30
CA ILE A 41 4.68 -4.41 7.78
C ILE A 41 4.07 -5.33 6.72
N ASP A 42 2.88 -5.87 6.99
CA ASP A 42 2.18 -6.72 6.03
C ASP A 42 1.74 -5.93 4.79
N ALA A 43 1.29 -4.68 4.96
CA ALA A 43 0.99 -3.80 3.83
C ALA A 43 2.20 -3.60 2.90
N ASN A 44 3.40 -3.45 3.47
CA ASN A 44 4.63 -3.37 2.69
C ASN A 44 4.90 -4.68 1.91
N GLY A 45 4.71 -5.83 2.55
CA GLY A 45 4.86 -7.13 1.89
C GLY A 45 3.86 -7.32 0.74
N VAL A 46 2.60 -6.93 0.96
CA VAL A 46 1.56 -6.98 -0.06
C VAL A 46 1.89 -6.05 -1.23
N ALA A 47 2.28 -4.80 -0.96
CA ALA A 47 2.66 -3.86 -2.01
C ALA A 47 3.85 -4.36 -2.83
N GLN A 48 4.86 -4.91 -2.16
CA GLN A 48 6.05 -5.46 -2.83
C GLN A 48 5.67 -6.64 -3.72
N SER A 49 4.77 -7.54 -3.28
CA SER A 49 4.36 -8.68 -4.10
C SER A 49 3.65 -8.24 -5.40
N ILE A 50 2.85 -7.18 -5.34
CA ILE A 50 2.20 -6.60 -6.53
C ILE A 50 3.24 -5.94 -7.45
N ILE A 51 4.19 -5.19 -6.89
CA ILE A 51 5.27 -4.60 -7.68
C ILE A 51 6.10 -5.69 -8.38
N ASP A 52 6.44 -6.76 -7.68
CA ASP A 52 7.21 -7.89 -8.23
C ASP A 52 6.43 -8.61 -9.35
N GLU A 53 5.11 -8.76 -9.19
CA GLU A 53 4.24 -9.30 -10.24
C GLU A 53 4.27 -8.43 -11.49
N ILE A 54 4.10 -7.11 -11.34
CA ILE A 54 4.10 -6.15 -12.45
C ILE A 54 5.47 -6.12 -13.16
N GLN A 55 6.57 -6.18 -12.43
CA GLN A 55 7.93 -6.16 -13.00
C GLN A 55 8.25 -7.39 -13.87
N CYS A 56 7.54 -8.48 -13.67
CA CYS A 56 7.70 -9.69 -14.48
C CYS A 56 7.01 -9.61 -15.85
N LYS A 57 6.24 -8.54 -16.11
CA LYS A 57 5.48 -8.35 -17.34
C LYS A 57 6.29 -7.59 -18.41
N ALA A 58 5.82 -7.63 -19.66
CA ALA A 58 6.40 -6.79 -20.70
C ALA A 58 6.26 -5.30 -20.34
N PHE A 59 7.16 -4.45 -20.84
CA PHE A 59 7.14 -3.02 -20.53
C PHE A 59 5.88 -2.32 -21.07
N ASP A 60 5.38 -2.77 -22.22
CA ASP A 60 4.30 -2.14 -22.98
C ASP A 60 3.75 -3.16 -23.99
N GLU A 61 2.47 -3.14 -24.31
CA GLU A 61 1.83 -4.02 -25.31
C GLU A 61 2.65 -4.10 -26.61
N ASN A 62 3.14 -2.96 -27.08
CA ASN A 62 3.94 -2.91 -28.30
C ASN A 62 5.33 -3.55 -28.18
N THR A 63 5.74 -3.94 -26.94
CA THR A 63 7.05 -4.61 -26.69
C THR A 63 6.95 -6.12 -26.50
N ILE A 64 5.74 -6.69 -26.43
CA ILE A 64 5.52 -8.13 -26.24
C ILE A 64 6.12 -8.95 -27.38
N THR A 65 5.87 -8.54 -28.60
CA THR A 65 6.26 -9.33 -29.80
C THR A 65 7.42 -8.75 -30.58
N LYS A 66 7.85 -7.52 -30.33
CA LYS A 66 8.91 -6.82 -31.09
C LYS A 66 9.62 -5.79 -30.23
N SER A 67 10.87 -5.48 -30.62
CA SER A 67 11.59 -4.35 -30.01
C SER A 67 11.09 -3.02 -30.56
N VAL A 68 10.94 -2.04 -29.69
CA VAL A 68 10.52 -0.66 -30.02
C VAL A 68 11.73 0.25 -29.98
N TRP A 69 11.95 0.99 -31.06
CA TRP A 69 13.13 1.88 -31.24
C TRP A 69 12.82 3.35 -30.99
N SER A 70 11.54 3.74 -30.93
CA SER A 70 11.10 5.09 -30.63
C SER A 70 10.04 5.05 -29.53
N SER A 71 10.15 5.94 -28.54
CA SER A 71 9.14 6.07 -27.49
C SER A 71 7.74 6.37 -28.04
N ASP A 72 7.65 7.07 -29.19
CA ASP A 72 6.36 7.37 -29.82
C ASP A 72 5.60 6.13 -30.32
N SER A 73 6.28 4.98 -30.39
CA SER A 73 5.67 3.70 -30.74
C SER A 73 5.12 2.92 -29.55
N LEU A 74 5.28 3.43 -28.34
CA LEU A 74 4.69 2.87 -27.13
C LEU A 74 3.22 3.28 -26.99
N THR A 75 2.49 2.63 -26.10
CA THR A 75 1.10 2.96 -25.76
C THR A 75 0.98 4.42 -25.29
N THR A 76 -0.02 5.14 -25.79
CA THR A 76 -0.17 6.56 -25.40
C THR A 76 -0.58 6.69 -23.93
N PRO A 77 -0.20 7.78 -23.22
CA PRO A 77 -0.51 7.94 -21.79
C PRO A 77 -1.99 7.85 -21.44
N ASN A 78 -2.88 8.21 -22.38
CA ASN A 78 -4.33 8.15 -22.16
C ASN A 78 -4.93 6.77 -22.46
N SER A 79 -4.14 5.85 -23.02
CA SER A 79 -4.59 4.50 -23.40
C SER A 79 -3.94 3.42 -22.54
N LEU A 80 -3.21 3.80 -21.48
CA LEU A 80 -2.65 2.84 -20.53
C LEU A 80 -3.77 2.10 -19.81
N GLY A 81 -3.79 0.78 -19.87
CA GLY A 81 -4.78 -0.10 -19.24
C GLY A 81 -4.99 -1.38 -20.03
N PRO A 82 -5.73 -2.34 -19.47
CA PRO A 82 -5.96 -3.64 -20.10
C PRO A 82 -6.60 -3.54 -21.48
N GLU A 83 -6.17 -4.40 -22.40
CA GLU A 83 -6.74 -4.52 -23.73
C GLU A 83 -8.05 -5.27 -23.73
N THR A 84 -8.70 -5.28 -24.90
CA THR A 84 -9.98 -5.98 -25.06
C THR A 84 -9.81 -7.49 -24.89
N GLY A 85 -10.37 -8.03 -23.81
CA GLY A 85 -10.29 -9.46 -23.45
C GLY A 85 -9.52 -9.72 -22.17
N GLU A 86 -8.78 -8.76 -21.67
CA GLU A 86 -8.05 -8.82 -20.41
C GLU A 86 -8.90 -8.27 -19.26
N THR A 87 -9.61 -9.16 -18.61
CA THR A 87 -10.55 -8.81 -17.53
C THR A 87 -10.04 -9.20 -16.14
N GLN A 88 -8.96 -9.97 -16.08
CA GLN A 88 -8.38 -10.49 -14.84
C GLN A 88 -6.85 -10.36 -14.89
N ASN A 89 -6.23 -10.15 -13.74
CA ASN A 89 -4.77 -10.04 -13.63
C ASN A 89 -3.99 -11.24 -14.16
N THR A 90 -4.63 -12.41 -14.26
CA THR A 90 -4.03 -13.61 -14.86
C THR A 90 -3.87 -13.52 -16.39
N GLN A 91 -4.55 -12.56 -17.01
CA GLN A 91 -4.51 -12.31 -18.44
C GLN A 91 -3.56 -11.15 -18.79
N PHE A 92 -3.22 -10.34 -17.80
CA PHE A 92 -2.33 -9.21 -17.95
C PHE A 92 -0.94 -9.66 -18.40
N ASP A 93 -0.45 -9.12 -19.48
CA ASP A 93 0.82 -9.53 -20.06
C ASP A 93 1.83 -8.38 -20.17
N ASP A 94 1.38 -7.14 -19.96
CA ASP A 94 2.24 -5.98 -19.85
C ASP A 94 2.00 -5.15 -18.57
N VAL A 95 2.81 -4.12 -18.39
CA VAL A 95 2.75 -3.24 -17.21
C VAL A 95 1.54 -2.33 -17.25
N ASP A 96 1.07 -1.95 -18.44
CA ASP A 96 -0.02 -1.01 -18.62
C ASP A 96 -1.34 -1.55 -18.09
N ASP A 97 -1.55 -2.86 -18.15
CA ASP A 97 -2.74 -3.57 -17.69
C ASP A 97 -3.06 -3.31 -16.22
N TYR A 98 -2.02 -3.04 -15.44
CA TYR A 98 -2.19 -2.71 -14.04
C TYR A 98 -2.60 -1.24 -13.80
N ASN A 99 -2.80 -0.43 -14.86
CA ASN A 99 -3.28 0.93 -14.66
C ASN A 99 -4.74 0.96 -14.22
N ASN A 100 -5.00 1.55 -13.06
CA ASN A 100 -6.29 1.56 -12.36
C ASN A 100 -6.80 0.17 -11.92
N TYR A 101 -5.93 -0.83 -11.86
CA TYR A 101 -6.28 -2.13 -11.30
C TYR A 101 -6.53 -2.02 -9.79
N SER A 102 -7.53 -2.75 -9.31
CA SER A 102 -7.87 -2.82 -7.88
C SER A 102 -8.15 -4.24 -7.47
N THR A 103 -7.62 -4.62 -6.30
CA THR A 103 -7.85 -5.95 -5.71
C THR A 103 -7.87 -5.87 -4.19
N VAL A 104 -8.32 -6.96 -3.57
CA VAL A 104 -8.32 -7.12 -2.10
C VAL A 104 -7.54 -8.37 -1.76
N ILE A 105 -6.57 -8.22 -0.86
CA ILE A 105 -5.77 -9.33 -0.34
C ILE A 105 -6.00 -9.43 1.17
N THR A 106 -6.47 -10.59 1.62
CA THR A 106 -6.65 -10.88 3.05
C THR A 106 -5.37 -11.45 3.63
N VAL A 107 -4.83 -10.82 4.68
CA VAL A 107 -3.59 -11.25 5.33
C VAL A 107 -3.85 -11.58 6.80
N GLY A 108 -3.78 -12.86 7.13
CA GLY A 108 -3.80 -13.39 8.49
C GLY A 108 -4.79 -12.68 9.43
N ASN A 109 -4.27 -12.14 10.53
CA ASN A 109 -5.07 -11.47 11.56
C ASN A 109 -5.36 -9.99 11.29
N TYR A 110 -4.78 -9.41 10.22
CA TYR A 110 -4.92 -7.99 9.89
C TYR A 110 -6.05 -7.70 8.91
N GLY A 111 -6.74 -8.77 8.43
CA GLY A 111 -7.92 -8.64 7.55
C GLY A 111 -7.58 -8.20 6.14
N ASP A 112 -8.47 -7.42 5.55
CA ASP A 112 -8.44 -7.08 4.14
C ASP A 112 -7.60 -5.83 3.88
N PHE A 113 -6.67 -5.97 2.94
CA PHE A 113 -5.91 -4.88 2.36
C PHE A 113 -6.50 -4.57 0.99
N ASN A 114 -7.03 -3.36 0.83
CA ASN A 114 -7.49 -2.88 -0.46
C ASN A 114 -6.29 -2.26 -1.19
N ILE A 115 -6.04 -2.71 -2.40
CA ILE A 115 -4.93 -2.31 -3.24
C ILE A 115 -5.47 -1.60 -4.46
N HIS A 116 -4.83 -0.52 -4.81
CA HIS A 116 -5.08 0.21 -6.05
C HIS A 116 -3.75 0.55 -6.71
N THR A 117 -3.61 0.26 -8.00
CA THR A 117 -2.40 0.56 -8.77
C THR A 117 -2.63 1.66 -9.79
N SER A 118 -1.58 2.41 -10.09
CA SER A 118 -1.59 3.42 -11.15
C SER A 118 -0.26 3.42 -11.87
N ILE A 119 -0.31 3.36 -13.19
CA ILE A 119 0.86 3.36 -14.07
C ILE A 119 0.92 4.69 -14.82
N LYS A 120 2.08 5.33 -14.81
CA LYS A 120 2.29 6.60 -15.52
C LYS A 120 3.69 6.69 -16.12
N TYR A 121 3.77 7.25 -17.29
CA TYR A 121 5.07 7.65 -17.83
C TYR A 121 5.71 8.73 -16.96
N VAL A 122 7.03 8.64 -16.81
CA VAL A 122 7.84 9.59 -16.05
C VAL A 122 9.03 10.04 -16.89
N MET A 123 9.60 11.18 -16.54
CA MET A 123 10.79 11.69 -17.23
C MET A 123 11.99 10.79 -16.91
N ASN A 124 12.71 10.29 -17.93
CA ASN A 124 13.84 9.37 -17.76
C ASN A 124 14.93 9.91 -16.82
N MET A 125 15.18 11.21 -16.82
CA MET A 125 16.19 11.88 -15.99
C MET A 125 15.64 12.38 -14.64
N SER A 126 14.32 12.35 -14.44
CA SER A 126 13.65 12.85 -13.23
C SER A 126 12.36 12.06 -13.00
N PRO A 127 12.46 10.82 -12.47
CA PRO A 127 11.31 9.91 -12.38
C PRO A 127 10.23 10.34 -11.39
N ASP A 128 10.49 11.36 -10.59
CA ASP A 128 9.46 11.99 -9.75
C ASP A 128 8.47 12.82 -10.58
N ASN A 129 8.87 13.26 -11.77
CA ASN A 129 8.04 14.07 -12.64
C ASN A 129 7.31 13.19 -13.67
N ILE A 130 5.98 13.30 -13.67
CA ILE A 130 5.11 12.62 -14.64
C ILE A 130 5.34 13.25 -16.02
N SER A 131 5.40 12.39 -17.04
CA SER A 131 5.43 12.79 -18.44
C SER A 131 4.04 12.69 -19.05
N ASN A 132 3.65 13.69 -19.83
CA ASN A 132 2.42 13.66 -20.63
C ASN A 132 2.63 13.03 -22.02
N SER A 133 3.84 12.53 -22.29
CA SER A 133 4.21 11.84 -23.51
C SER A 133 4.86 10.51 -23.16
N GLN A 134 4.91 9.60 -24.14
CA GLN A 134 5.59 8.31 -24.00
C GLN A 134 7.08 8.53 -23.71
N THR A 135 7.60 7.75 -22.78
CA THR A 135 9.03 7.70 -22.44
C THR A 135 9.44 6.25 -22.24
N TYR A 136 10.74 6.00 -22.11
CA TYR A 136 11.24 4.67 -21.76
C TYR A 136 11.21 4.36 -20.26
N SER A 137 10.49 5.14 -19.47
CA SER A 137 10.34 4.92 -18.04
C SER A 137 8.88 5.07 -17.59
N LYS A 138 8.39 4.09 -16.88
CA LYS A 138 7.07 4.09 -16.25
C LYS A 138 7.21 3.99 -14.74
N ARG A 139 6.39 4.72 -14.00
CA ARG A 139 6.27 4.64 -12.55
C ARG A 139 5.03 3.84 -12.19
N ILE A 140 5.24 2.80 -11.40
CA ILE A 140 4.22 2.01 -10.74
C ILE A 140 3.95 2.68 -9.39
N GLU A 141 2.72 3.05 -9.11
CA GLU A 141 2.24 3.46 -7.79
C GLU A 141 1.32 2.36 -7.28
N VAL A 142 1.60 1.83 -6.09
CA VAL A 142 0.73 0.88 -5.38
C VAL A 142 0.23 1.56 -4.12
N ALA A 143 -1.05 1.82 -4.05
CA ALA A 143 -1.74 2.39 -2.90
C ALA A 143 -2.41 1.27 -2.10
N VAL A 144 -2.10 1.17 -0.81
CA VAL A 144 -2.63 0.15 0.10
C VAL A 144 -3.39 0.82 1.24
N THR A 145 -4.61 0.37 1.48
CA THR A 145 -5.43 0.80 2.62
C THR A 145 -5.90 -0.38 3.43
N ASN A 146 -6.02 -0.20 4.74
CA ASN A 146 -6.53 -1.21 5.66
C ASN A 146 -7.24 -0.50 6.83
N PHE A 147 -8.20 -1.16 7.48
CA PHE A 147 -8.96 -0.60 8.60
C PHE A 147 -8.10 -0.26 9.83
N SER A 148 -6.90 -0.83 9.96
CA SER A 148 -6.00 -0.64 11.11
C SER A 148 -5.32 0.74 11.12
N TYR A 149 -5.32 1.44 10.00
CA TYR A 149 -4.73 2.77 9.87
C TYR A 149 -5.56 3.65 8.94
N PRO A 150 -5.70 4.96 9.26
CA PRO A 150 -6.57 5.86 8.51
C PRO A 150 -5.98 6.34 7.20
N ASP A 151 -4.65 6.24 7.04
CA ASP A 151 -3.93 6.81 5.90
C ASP A 151 -3.71 5.77 4.80
N THR A 152 -3.68 6.21 3.55
CA THR A 152 -3.25 5.37 2.42
C THR A 152 -1.73 5.29 2.39
N LEU A 153 -1.19 4.08 2.43
CA LEU A 153 0.24 3.83 2.20
C LEU A 153 0.50 3.74 0.71
N LYS A 154 1.45 4.52 0.22
CA LYS A 154 1.81 4.56 -1.20
C LYS A 154 3.24 4.10 -1.40
N TYR A 155 3.41 3.20 -2.33
CA TYR A 155 4.69 2.62 -2.74
C TYR A 155 4.93 2.95 -4.20
N TYR A 156 6.16 3.28 -4.53
CA TYR A 156 6.55 3.69 -5.87
C TYR A 156 7.70 2.83 -6.37
N HIS A 157 7.60 2.40 -7.60
CA HIS A 157 8.68 1.74 -8.30
C HIS A 157 8.78 2.28 -9.72
N VAL A 158 10.00 2.39 -10.26
CA VAL A 158 10.23 2.86 -11.63
C VAL A 158 10.86 1.73 -12.42
N ILE A 159 10.25 1.43 -13.55
CA ILE A 159 10.78 0.48 -14.53
C ILE A 159 11.19 1.22 -15.79
N SER A 160 12.14 0.66 -16.51
CA SER A 160 12.63 1.21 -17.78
C SER A 160 12.77 0.10 -18.82
N TYR A 161 12.47 0.47 -20.07
CA TYR A 161 12.60 -0.39 -21.24
C TYR A 161 14.03 -0.48 -21.72
#